data_363e8d00118f4b62249fe96a82a4589b
#
_entry.id   363e8d00118f4b62249fe96a82a4589b
#
_cell.length_a   1.000
_cell.length_b   1.000
_cell.length_c   1.000
_cell.angle_alpha   90.00
_cell.angle_beta   90.00
_cell.angle_gamma   90.00
#
_symmetry.space_group_name_H-M   'P 1'
#
loop_
_entity.id
_entity.type
_entity.pdbx_description
1 polymer ?
#
loop_
_entity_poly.entity_id
_entity_poly.type
_entity_poly.pdbx_seq_one_letter_code
_entity_poly.pdbx_strand_id
1 'polypeptide(L)'
;MADERDFRQEPDAFTTPAENGTFQFCSRLDQRQTLNTETPRKKHGILGPLIAALLILAAAGTAFCVLILHVSLAVRHDDSGFSVQLVRRQPSEPLLRVETPGLPAPISSVPENGRYEWNGETLRMSSSSGSDALGFSQIYSACAPCVGILRAQDALGGIRTGAVIVMSEDGALIAGTHLVSGAENLKVEIGGAEYDAYIIGLDYSTDITVLKIDAQGLETATFSSGEGARAGDSVAVIGNPVGGVINISDGILSAVNPAFDYRGFELEAFQIALPMGDLASGSALVNGAGQVIGIVNMDMAAQLEEVGGISFAVSMHTAKNVIDELLKNGFVAGRPSSGLTVSELPAAYAAYYEYPGKLYITAVKENSPAEAAGLRRGDLILKANGRAVETVSDLYAVINGCSAGDLLTLEVYRDRESAEISFELTEASRLSD
;
A
#
# COMPACT_ATOMS: atom_id res chain seq x y z
N MET A 1 -14.86 37.97 -61.28
CA MET A 1 -16.24 37.47 -61.41
C MET A 1 -16.43 36.55 -60.22
N ALA A 2 -16.94 37.13 -59.16
CA ALA A 2 -18.22 36.91 -58.49
C ALA A 2 -18.28 35.50 -57.87
N ASP A 3 -18.47 35.29 -56.59
CA ASP A 3 -19.42 35.96 -55.71
C ASP A 3 -19.04 35.66 -54.23
N GLU A 4 -19.03 36.69 -53.42
CA GLU A 4 -19.00 36.68 -51.98
C GLU A 4 -20.37 36.25 -51.43
N ARG A 5 -20.42 35.41 -50.43
CA ARG A 5 -21.51 35.43 -49.44
C ARG A 5 -20.99 35.27 -48.02
N ASP A 6 -21.00 36.40 -47.43
CA ASP A 6 -20.97 36.77 -46.04
C ASP A 6 -21.96 35.96 -45.17
N PHE A 7 -21.49 35.33 -44.08
CA PHE A 7 -22.30 34.96 -42.95
C PHE A 7 -21.56 35.33 -41.67
N ARG A 8 -21.79 36.57 -41.26
CA ARG A 8 -21.53 36.98 -39.88
C ARG A 8 -22.60 36.35 -38.99
N GLN A 9 -22.18 35.61 -37.99
CA GLN A 9 -22.92 35.44 -36.75
C GLN A 9 -21.98 35.78 -35.58
N GLU A 10 -22.41 36.77 -34.82
CA GLU A 10 -21.79 37.24 -33.58
C GLU A 10 -21.82 36.16 -32.51
N PRO A 11 -20.79 36.04 -31.65
CA PRO A 11 -20.88 35.22 -30.47
C PRO A 11 -21.46 36.02 -29.31
N ASP A 12 -22.50 35.49 -28.71
CA ASP A 12 -23.12 35.98 -27.48
C ASP A 12 -22.11 36.03 -26.32
N ALA A 13 -22.18 37.13 -25.60
CA ALA A 13 -21.37 37.48 -24.46
C ALA A 13 -21.62 36.52 -23.28
N PHE A 14 -20.60 35.83 -22.83
CA PHE A 14 -20.58 35.22 -21.51
C PHE A 14 -20.37 36.30 -20.44
N THR A 15 -21.42 36.58 -19.69
CA THR A 15 -21.34 37.35 -18.45
C THR A 15 -20.96 36.40 -17.31
N THR A 16 -19.88 36.75 -16.67
CA THR A 16 -19.46 36.16 -15.36
C THR A 16 -20.46 36.50 -14.26
N PRO A 17 -20.87 35.59 -13.37
CA PRO A 17 -21.58 35.96 -12.16
C PRO A 17 -20.59 36.29 -11.06
N ALA A 18 -20.84 37.42 -10.41
CA ALA A 18 -20.20 37.88 -9.20
C ALA A 18 -20.70 37.10 -7.98
N GLU A 19 -19.90 37.20 -6.97
CA GLU A 19 -20.00 36.62 -5.61
C GLU A 19 -21.34 36.82 -4.89
N ASN A 20 -21.61 35.86 -3.98
CA ASN A 20 -22.56 35.95 -2.87
C ASN A 20 -24.07 35.87 -3.22
N GLY A 21 -24.64 34.74 -3.03
CA GLY A 21 -26.09 34.55 -3.11
C GLY A 21 -26.63 33.42 -2.25
N THR A 22 -26.98 33.78 -1.04
CA THR A 22 -27.93 33.08 -0.16
C THR A 22 -29.24 32.81 -0.91
N PHE A 23 -29.64 31.54 -1.00
CA PHE A 23 -30.94 31.17 -1.49
C PHE A 23 -32.01 31.53 -0.47
N GLN A 24 -32.82 32.56 -0.74
CA GLN A 24 -34.11 32.81 -0.07
C GLN A 24 -35.24 32.20 -0.89
N PHE A 25 -35.97 31.29 -0.28
CA PHE A 25 -37.28 30.84 -0.79
C PHE A 25 -38.30 31.95 -0.58
N CYS A 26 -38.79 32.56 -1.67
CA CYS A 26 -39.96 33.44 -1.64
C CYS A 26 -41.24 32.60 -1.68
N SER A 27 -41.96 32.55 -0.57
CA SER A 27 -43.36 32.15 -0.55
C SER A 27 -44.23 33.36 -0.85
N ARG A 28 -44.89 33.36 -2.00
CA ARG A 28 -45.98 34.31 -2.30
C ARG A 28 -47.29 33.51 -2.28
N LEU A 29 -48.10 33.74 -1.28
CA LEU A 29 -49.55 33.55 -1.37
C LEU A 29 -50.23 34.46 -0.35
N ASP A 30 -50.58 35.65 -0.82
CA ASP A 30 -51.54 36.53 -0.20
C ASP A 30 -52.69 36.68 -1.19
N GLN A 31 -53.81 36.04 -0.90
CA GLN A 31 -55.13 36.46 -1.39
C GLN A 31 -56.19 36.02 -0.38
N ARG A 32 -56.68 37.07 0.33
CA ARG A 32 -57.87 36.98 1.18
C ARG A 32 -59.10 36.68 0.33
N GLN A 33 -59.82 35.63 0.71
CA GLN A 33 -61.27 35.57 0.50
C GLN A 33 -61.94 35.11 1.82
N THR A 34 -62.77 36.05 2.32
CA THR A 34 -63.69 35.83 3.40
C THR A 34 -64.86 35.03 2.88
N LEU A 35 -65.20 33.89 3.51
CA LEU A 35 -66.50 33.26 3.35
C LEU A 35 -66.85 32.42 4.59
N ASN A 36 -67.92 32.84 5.17
CA ASN A 36 -68.93 32.16 5.99
C ASN A 36 -68.61 30.93 6.77
N THR A 37 -68.88 31.11 8.09
CA THR A 37 -69.05 30.10 9.10
C THR A 37 -70.23 29.16 8.84
N GLU A 38 -69.99 27.93 8.46
CA GLU A 38 -70.89 26.80 8.76
C GLU A 38 -70.08 25.69 9.44
N THR A 39 -70.54 25.26 10.59
CA THR A 39 -69.95 24.18 11.37
C THR A 39 -70.16 22.85 10.69
N PRO A 40 -69.10 22.11 10.28
CA PRO A 40 -69.32 20.74 9.81
C PRO A 40 -69.22 19.73 10.96
N ARG A 41 -70.18 18.86 10.95
CA ARG A 41 -70.28 17.65 11.78
C ARG A 41 -68.96 16.87 11.75
N LYS A 42 -68.45 16.43 12.90
CA LYS A 42 -67.34 15.50 13.06
C LYS A 42 -67.60 14.21 12.26
N LYS A 43 -66.97 14.07 11.11
CA LYS A 43 -66.72 12.77 10.49
C LYS A 43 -65.46 12.22 11.19
N HIS A 44 -65.65 11.10 11.89
CA HIS A 44 -64.50 10.30 12.38
C HIS A 44 -63.70 9.81 11.16
N GLY A 45 -62.62 10.52 10.83
CA GLY A 45 -61.72 10.15 9.77
C GLY A 45 -60.89 8.95 10.20
N ILE A 46 -60.86 7.94 9.35
CA ILE A 46 -60.05 6.69 9.48
C ILE A 46 -58.56 6.96 9.52
N LEU A 47 -58.12 8.21 9.25
CA LEU A 47 -56.70 8.62 9.17
C LEU A 47 -55.99 8.59 10.53
N GLY A 48 -56.67 8.93 11.62
CA GLY A 48 -56.09 8.95 12.98
C GLY A 48 -55.65 7.56 13.46
N PRO A 49 -56.51 6.54 13.40
CA PRO A 49 -56.12 5.19 13.79
C PRO A 49 -55.07 4.57 12.82
N LEU A 50 -55.05 4.97 11.56
CA LEU A 50 -54.03 4.48 10.60
C LEU A 50 -52.67 5.03 10.91
N ILE A 51 -52.54 6.31 11.25
CA ILE A 51 -51.28 6.94 11.69
C ILE A 51 -50.80 6.35 13.02
N ALA A 52 -51.71 6.10 13.95
CA ALA A 52 -51.38 5.44 15.22
C ALA A 52 -50.85 4.02 15.01
N ALA A 53 -51.47 3.25 14.11
CA ALA A 53 -51.02 1.90 13.76
C ALA A 53 -49.65 1.90 13.10
N LEU A 54 -49.34 2.86 12.22
CA LEU A 54 -48.04 3.02 11.57
C LEU A 54 -46.94 3.40 12.56
N LEU A 55 -47.24 4.26 13.53
CA LEU A 55 -46.30 4.62 14.61
C LEU A 55 -46.03 3.44 15.55
N ILE A 56 -47.03 2.64 15.86
CA ILE A 56 -46.87 1.42 16.67
C ILE A 56 -46.01 0.39 15.92
N LEU A 57 -46.22 0.21 14.61
CA LEU A 57 -45.40 -0.67 13.77
C LEU A 57 -43.95 -0.18 13.67
N ALA A 58 -43.72 1.12 13.53
CA ALA A 58 -42.40 1.69 13.51
C ALA A 58 -41.67 1.53 14.87
N ALA A 59 -42.38 1.76 15.99
CA ALA A 59 -41.85 1.53 17.34
C ALA A 59 -41.59 0.04 17.61
N ALA A 60 -42.41 -0.86 17.13
CA ALA A 60 -42.16 -2.29 17.22
C ALA A 60 -40.99 -2.74 16.36
N GLY A 61 -40.81 -2.15 15.18
CA GLY A 61 -39.65 -2.39 14.30
C GLY A 61 -38.33 -1.92 14.92
N THR A 62 -38.33 -0.74 15.52
CA THR A 62 -37.13 -0.23 16.23
C THR A 62 -36.81 -1.05 17.48
N ALA A 63 -37.83 -1.45 18.27
CA ALA A 63 -37.65 -2.34 19.41
C ALA A 63 -37.11 -3.71 18.99
N PHE A 64 -37.57 -4.26 17.84
CA PHE A 64 -37.09 -5.51 17.29
C PHE A 64 -35.65 -5.41 16.78
N CYS A 65 -35.27 -4.31 16.12
CA CYS A 65 -33.89 -4.04 15.74
C CYS A 65 -32.96 -3.92 16.96
N VAL A 66 -33.38 -3.21 18.00
CA VAL A 66 -32.64 -3.10 19.26
C VAL A 66 -32.51 -4.46 19.95
N LEU A 67 -33.55 -5.30 19.89
CA LEU A 67 -33.52 -6.67 20.45
C LEU A 67 -32.52 -7.56 19.68
N ILE A 68 -32.47 -7.48 18.33
CA ILE A 68 -31.54 -8.24 17.51
C ILE A 68 -30.08 -7.80 17.79
N LEU A 69 -29.85 -6.51 18.04
CA LEU A 69 -28.52 -5.98 18.36
C LEU A 69 -28.02 -6.40 19.74
N HIS A 70 -28.93 -6.68 20.69
CA HIS A 70 -28.57 -6.97 22.08
C HIS A 70 -28.78 -8.43 22.51
N VAL A 71 -29.32 -9.28 21.65
CA VAL A 71 -29.62 -10.69 21.96
C VAL A 71 -29.05 -11.59 20.86
N SER A 72 -28.29 -12.60 21.26
CA SER A 72 -27.83 -13.67 20.37
C SER A 72 -28.60 -14.97 20.65
N LEU A 73 -28.81 -15.74 19.58
CA LEU A 73 -29.43 -17.07 19.65
C LEU A 73 -28.30 -18.08 19.91
N ALA A 74 -28.30 -18.69 21.08
CA ALA A 74 -27.43 -19.83 21.38
C ALA A 74 -28.21 -21.14 21.14
N VAL A 75 -27.70 -21.93 20.21
CA VAL A 75 -28.23 -23.28 19.92
C VAL A 75 -27.31 -24.27 20.61
N ARG A 76 -27.85 -25.06 21.53
CA ARG A 76 -27.10 -26.12 22.22
C ARG A 76 -27.72 -27.48 21.84
N HIS A 77 -26.88 -28.38 21.42
CA HIS A 77 -27.25 -29.77 21.14
C HIS A 77 -26.63 -30.64 22.24
N ASP A 78 -27.48 -31.40 22.95
CA ASP A 78 -27.05 -32.40 23.92
C ASP A 78 -27.74 -33.73 23.63
N ASP A 79 -27.35 -34.77 24.33
CA ASP A 79 -27.89 -36.14 24.13
C ASP A 79 -29.39 -36.25 24.38
N SER A 80 -30.05 -35.23 24.88
CA SER A 80 -31.45 -35.18 25.18
C SER A 80 -32.30 -34.41 24.13
N GLY A 81 -31.63 -33.76 23.15
CA GLY A 81 -32.26 -33.01 22.09
C GLY A 81 -31.66 -31.64 21.84
N PHE A 82 -32.47 -30.84 21.20
CA PHE A 82 -32.09 -29.52 20.69
C PHE A 82 -32.80 -28.44 21.53
N SER A 83 -32.01 -27.53 22.11
CA SER A 83 -32.56 -26.41 22.84
C SER A 83 -32.03 -25.07 22.27
N VAL A 84 -32.96 -24.09 22.18
CA VAL A 84 -32.64 -22.73 21.71
C VAL A 84 -32.87 -21.78 22.87
N GLN A 85 -31.81 -21.04 23.24
CA GLN A 85 -31.89 -20.05 24.31
C GLN A 85 -31.55 -18.66 23.76
N LEU A 86 -32.37 -17.66 24.12
CA LEU A 86 -32.09 -16.27 23.90
C LEU A 86 -31.13 -15.80 25.00
N VAL A 87 -29.88 -15.55 24.62
CA VAL A 87 -28.84 -15.03 25.54
C VAL A 87 -28.71 -13.53 25.28
N ARG A 88 -28.90 -12.76 26.34
CA ARG A 88 -28.62 -11.32 26.28
C ARG A 88 -27.16 -11.15 25.94
N ARG A 89 -26.82 -10.46 24.84
CA ARG A 89 -25.48 -9.96 24.61
C ARG A 89 -25.17 -9.03 25.78
N GLN A 90 -24.37 -9.48 26.72
CA GLN A 90 -23.66 -8.55 27.57
C GLN A 90 -22.84 -7.69 26.61
N PRO A 91 -22.76 -6.35 26.81
CA PRO A 91 -21.72 -5.60 26.16
C PRO A 91 -20.46 -6.37 26.54
N SER A 92 -19.84 -7.00 25.54
CA SER A 92 -18.55 -7.63 25.73
C SER A 92 -17.71 -6.53 26.37
N GLU A 93 -17.27 -6.74 27.59
CA GLU A 93 -16.05 -6.04 28.01
C GLU A 93 -15.13 -6.11 26.82
N PRO A 94 -14.51 -4.98 26.42
CA PRO A 94 -13.66 -5.00 25.26
C PRO A 94 -12.73 -6.19 25.43
N LEU A 95 -12.87 -7.20 24.55
CA LEU A 95 -12.07 -8.43 24.51
C LEU A 95 -10.60 -8.12 24.18
N LEU A 96 -10.12 -7.01 24.64
CA LEU A 96 -8.75 -6.57 24.63
C LEU A 96 -8.27 -6.25 26.04
N ARG A 97 -8.33 -7.18 26.99
CA ARG A 97 -7.07 -7.82 27.31
C ARG A 97 -6.79 -8.82 26.19
N VAL A 98 -6.26 -8.31 25.11
CA VAL A 98 -5.25 -9.06 24.40
C VAL A 98 -4.10 -9.17 25.41
N GLU A 99 -4.11 -10.23 26.22
CA GLU A 99 -2.93 -11.06 26.25
C GLU A 99 -2.67 -11.26 24.78
N THR A 100 -1.75 -10.46 24.25
CA THR A 100 -1.22 -10.61 22.90
C THR A 100 -1.05 -12.12 22.74
N PRO A 101 -1.88 -12.82 21.92
CA PRO A 101 -1.55 -14.18 21.57
C PRO A 101 -0.17 -13.98 21.01
N GLY A 102 0.89 -14.53 21.66
CA GLY A 102 2.25 -14.10 21.41
C GLY A 102 2.37 -13.89 19.93
N LEU A 103 2.43 -12.59 19.55
CA LEU A 103 2.52 -12.22 18.15
C LEU A 103 3.68 -13.04 17.66
N PRO A 104 3.53 -13.90 16.64
CA PRO A 104 4.61 -14.74 16.18
C PRO A 104 5.85 -13.87 16.07
N ALA A 105 6.99 -14.41 16.44
CA ALA A 105 8.25 -13.68 16.40
C ALA A 105 8.39 -13.08 15.00
N PRO A 106 8.83 -11.81 14.87
CA PRO A 106 9.11 -11.25 13.55
C PRO A 106 9.97 -12.28 12.81
N ILE A 107 9.75 -12.43 11.49
CA ILE A 107 10.68 -13.22 10.71
C ILE A 107 12.05 -12.67 11.06
N SER A 108 12.83 -13.48 11.76
CA SER A 108 14.25 -13.25 11.87
C SER A 108 14.71 -13.06 10.44
N SER A 109 15.25 -11.91 10.10
CA SER A 109 15.80 -11.62 8.78
C SER A 109 16.94 -12.58 8.39
N VAL A 110 17.17 -13.61 9.23
CA VAL A 110 18.17 -14.65 9.07
C VAL A 110 17.60 -15.94 9.63
N PRO A 111 17.61 -17.08 8.89
CA PRO A 111 17.30 -18.39 9.44
C PRO A 111 18.16 -18.62 10.68
N GLU A 112 17.61 -19.27 11.72
CA GLU A 112 18.30 -19.62 12.96
C GLU A 112 19.64 -20.38 12.71
N ASN A 113 19.88 -20.86 11.51
CA ASN A 113 21.01 -21.69 11.11
C ASN A 113 22.06 -21.02 10.22
N GLY A 114 22.03 -19.72 10.00
CA GLY A 114 23.12 -19.07 9.28
C GLY A 114 22.78 -17.67 8.78
N ARG A 115 23.64 -16.73 9.09
CA ARG A 115 23.73 -15.48 8.34
C ARG A 115 23.98 -15.82 6.86
N TYR A 116 23.31 -15.11 5.94
CA TYR A 116 23.72 -15.13 4.56
C TYR A 116 25.21 -14.71 4.51
N GLU A 117 26.06 -15.62 4.08
CA GLU A 117 27.46 -15.31 3.88
C GLU A 117 27.60 -14.79 2.44
N TRP A 118 27.95 -13.50 2.33
CA TRP A 118 28.21 -12.91 1.04
C TRP A 118 29.39 -13.64 0.36
N ASN A 119 29.12 -14.22 -0.79
CA ASN A 119 30.09 -15.01 -1.56
C ASN A 119 31.00 -14.16 -2.46
N GLY A 120 30.90 -12.81 -2.38
CA GLY A 120 31.62 -11.87 -3.23
C GLY A 120 30.94 -11.52 -4.54
N GLU A 121 29.74 -12.07 -4.79
CA GLU A 121 28.98 -11.75 -5.99
C GLU A 121 28.34 -10.38 -5.89
N THR A 122 28.36 -9.67 -7.01
CA THR A 122 27.69 -8.39 -7.22
C THR A 122 26.71 -8.53 -8.39
N LEU A 123 25.72 -7.65 -8.45
CA LEU A 123 24.80 -7.64 -9.57
C LEU A 123 25.56 -7.41 -10.89
N ARG A 124 25.49 -8.37 -11.78
CA ARG A 124 26.15 -8.29 -13.11
C ARG A 124 25.28 -7.50 -14.08
N MET A 125 25.85 -6.44 -14.65
CA MET A 125 25.21 -5.64 -15.67
C MET A 125 25.78 -5.98 -17.04
N SER A 126 24.92 -6.18 -18.01
CA SER A 126 25.31 -6.36 -19.41
C SER A 126 25.68 -4.99 -20.01
N SER A 127 26.80 -4.93 -20.69
CA SER A 127 27.21 -3.75 -21.46
C SER A 127 26.74 -3.78 -22.93
N SER A 128 26.08 -4.87 -23.35
CA SER A 128 25.62 -5.00 -24.73
C SER A 128 24.30 -4.25 -24.91
N SER A 129 24.32 -3.16 -25.65
CA SER A 129 23.14 -2.66 -26.35
C SER A 129 22.86 -3.63 -27.49
N GLY A 130 21.91 -4.57 -27.28
CA GLY A 130 21.49 -5.50 -28.34
C GLY A 130 21.04 -4.71 -29.57
N SER A 131 21.60 -5.03 -30.74
CA SER A 131 21.35 -4.31 -31.97
C SER A 131 20.00 -4.62 -32.62
N ASP A 132 19.38 -5.73 -32.26
CA ASP A 132 18.11 -6.17 -32.83
C ASP A 132 17.02 -6.21 -31.77
N ALA A 133 15.97 -5.43 -31.96
CA ALA A 133 14.81 -5.45 -31.09
C ALA A 133 14.07 -6.79 -31.23
N LEU A 134 13.93 -7.48 -30.10
CA LEU A 134 13.13 -8.70 -29.99
C LEU A 134 11.63 -8.36 -30.05
N GLY A 135 10.84 -9.26 -30.59
CA GLY A 135 9.39 -9.18 -30.46
C GLY A 135 8.94 -9.48 -29.02
N PHE A 136 7.81 -8.92 -28.57
CA PHE A 136 7.31 -9.13 -27.20
C PHE A 136 7.13 -10.58 -26.81
N SER A 137 6.76 -11.46 -27.74
CA SER A 137 6.68 -12.91 -27.49
C SER A 137 8.06 -13.54 -27.18
N GLN A 138 9.11 -13.06 -27.83
CA GLN A 138 10.49 -13.51 -27.57
C GLN A 138 11.00 -12.96 -26.24
N ILE A 139 10.72 -11.68 -25.94
CA ILE A 139 11.02 -11.07 -24.65
C ILE A 139 10.34 -11.85 -23.52
N TYR A 140 9.04 -12.17 -23.66
CA TYR A 140 8.33 -12.95 -22.67
C TYR A 140 8.95 -14.33 -22.46
N SER A 141 9.24 -15.05 -23.53
CA SER A 141 9.84 -16.40 -23.44
C SER A 141 11.21 -16.39 -22.77
N ALA A 142 11.99 -15.32 -22.95
CA ALA A 142 13.32 -15.18 -22.35
C ALA A 142 13.27 -14.73 -20.88
N CYS A 143 12.33 -13.87 -20.53
CA CYS A 143 12.34 -13.20 -19.23
C CYS A 143 11.32 -13.75 -18.22
N ALA A 144 10.22 -14.36 -18.68
CA ALA A 144 9.21 -14.89 -17.74
C ALA A 144 9.77 -15.96 -16.78
N PRO A 145 10.70 -16.85 -17.19
CA PRO A 145 11.32 -17.80 -16.25
C PRO A 145 12.15 -17.16 -15.14
N CYS A 146 12.62 -15.90 -15.35
CA CYS A 146 13.42 -15.15 -14.40
C CYS A 146 12.56 -14.29 -13.44
N VAL A 147 11.22 -14.40 -13.49
CA VAL A 147 10.31 -13.63 -12.67
C VAL A 147 9.42 -14.56 -11.87
N GLY A 148 9.29 -14.29 -10.58
CA GLY A 148 8.46 -15.08 -9.67
C GLY A 148 7.35 -14.24 -9.06
N ILE A 149 6.48 -14.92 -8.33
CA ILE A 149 5.36 -14.33 -7.56
C ILE A 149 5.73 -14.33 -6.09
N LEU A 150 5.76 -13.17 -5.48
CA LEU A 150 5.95 -13.00 -4.04
C LEU A 150 4.60 -12.95 -3.34
N ARG A 151 4.46 -13.67 -2.24
CA ARG A 151 3.38 -13.56 -1.27
C ARG A 151 3.98 -13.29 0.10
N ALA A 152 3.68 -12.11 0.63
CA ALA A 152 4.13 -11.66 1.93
C ALA A 152 2.94 -11.58 2.88
N GLN A 153 2.94 -12.41 3.92
CA GLN A 153 1.86 -12.48 4.91
C GLN A 153 2.26 -11.74 6.18
N ASP A 154 1.41 -10.85 6.65
CA ASP A 154 1.58 -10.12 7.91
C ASP A 154 1.05 -10.91 9.12
N ALA A 155 1.29 -10.37 10.34
CA ALA A 155 0.85 -10.94 11.61
C ALA A 155 -0.68 -11.09 11.76
N LEU A 156 -1.45 -10.35 10.98
CA LEU A 156 -2.91 -10.36 11.00
C LEU A 156 -3.51 -11.31 9.95
N GLY A 157 -2.63 -11.97 9.16
CA GLY A 157 -3.02 -12.87 8.08
C GLY A 157 -3.32 -12.15 6.76
N GLY A 158 -3.07 -10.84 6.67
CA GLY A 158 -3.13 -10.08 5.42
C GLY A 158 -2.03 -10.55 4.47
N ILE A 159 -2.33 -10.67 3.18
CA ILE A 159 -1.37 -11.09 2.16
C ILE A 159 -1.18 -9.96 1.16
N ARG A 160 0.07 -9.51 1.03
CA ARG A 160 0.52 -8.66 -0.07
C ARG A 160 1.13 -9.53 -1.15
N THR A 161 0.81 -9.25 -2.39
CA THR A 161 1.33 -9.99 -3.55
C THR A 161 2.00 -9.03 -4.51
N GLY A 162 3.13 -9.43 -5.06
CA GLY A 162 3.87 -8.70 -6.07
C GLY A 162 4.77 -9.65 -6.86
N ALA A 163 5.70 -9.09 -7.62
CA ALA A 163 6.67 -9.86 -8.36
C ALA A 163 8.06 -9.83 -7.71
N VAL A 164 8.89 -10.80 -8.06
CA VAL A 164 10.32 -10.84 -7.77
C VAL A 164 11.09 -11.13 -9.04
N ILE A 165 12.32 -10.62 -9.12
CA ILE A 165 13.23 -10.85 -10.25
C ILE A 165 14.38 -11.72 -9.75
N VAL A 166 14.63 -12.83 -10.46
CA VAL A 166 15.74 -13.75 -10.14
C VAL A 166 17.06 -13.12 -10.54
N MET A 167 17.93 -12.91 -9.56
CA MET A 167 19.24 -12.30 -9.75
C MET A 167 20.36 -13.32 -9.91
N SER A 168 20.30 -14.42 -9.17
CA SER A 168 21.32 -15.47 -9.21
C SER A 168 20.72 -16.88 -9.27
N GLU A 169 21.48 -17.83 -9.86
CA GLU A 169 21.07 -19.23 -10.01
C GLU A 169 20.84 -19.94 -8.67
N ASP A 170 21.46 -19.45 -7.60
CA ASP A 170 21.37 -19.99 -6.25
C ASP A 170 20.22 -19.41 -5.42
N GLY A 171 19.40 -18.52 -6.02
CA GLY A 171 18.17 -18.03 -5.40
C GLY A 171 18.23 -16.67 -4.73
N ALA A 172 19.16 -15.78 -5.09
CA ALA A 172 19.04 -14.37 -4.72
C ALA A 172 18.01 -13.68 -5.65
N LEU A 173 17.11 -12.91 -5.05
CA LEU A 173 15.97 -12.30 -5.71
C LEU A 173 15.87 -10.81 -5.35
N ILE A 174 15.31 -10.03 -6.27
CA ILE A 174 15.01 -8.61 -6.06
C ILE A 174 13.50 -8.44 -5.91
N ALA A 175 13.08 -7.65 -4.91
CA ALA A 175 11.67 -7.34 -4.62
C ALA A 175 11.51 -5.87 -4.19
N GLY A 176 10.26 -5.40 -4.08
CA GLY A 176 9.94 -4.12 -3.46
C GLY A 176 9.91 -4.23 -1.92
N THR A 177 10.51 -3.27 -1.23
CA THR A 177 10.54 -3.24 0.24
C THR A 177 9.14 -3.09 0.85
N HIS A 178 8.26 -2.27 0.23
CA HIS A 178 6.89 -2.10 0.70
C HIS A 178 6.08 -3.41 0.68
N LEU A 179 6.42 -4.35 -0.20
CA LEU A 179 5.77 -5.66 -0.25
C LEU A 179 6.11 -6.52 0.97
N VAL A 180 7.36 -6.46 1.44
CA VAL A 180 7.88 -7.34 2.50
C VAL A 180 7.92 -6.71 3.89
N SER A 181 7.79 -5.39 3.97
CA SER A 181 7.84 -4.67 5.24
C SER A 181 6.77 -5.18 6.21
N GLY A 182 7.18 -5.60 7.42
CA GLY A 182 6.29 -6.11 8.45
C GLY A 182 5.63 -7.46 8.13
N ALA A 183 6.06 -8.16 7.07
CA ALA A 183 5.62 -9.52 6.81
C ALA A 183 6.23 -10.50 7.83
N GLU A 184 5.49 -11.55 8.16
CA GLU A 184 5.95 -12.65 9.02
C GLU A 184 6.27 -13.91 8.23
N ASN A 185 5.66 -14.06 7.05
CA ASN A 185 5.95 -15.16 6.15
C ASN A 185 6.15 -14.64 4.72
N LEU A 186 7.22 -15.07 4.10
CA LEU A 186 7.53 -14.75 2.72
C LEU A 186 7.59 -16.06 1.92
N LYS A 187 6.76 -16.14 0.89
CA LYS A 187 6.77 -17.25 -0.06
C LYS A 187 6.95 -16.73 -1.47
N VAL A 188 7.76 -17.43 -2.22
CA VAL A 188 8.04 -17.11 -3.62
C VAL A 188 7.74 -18.30 -4.48
N GLU A 189 6.97 -18.09 -5.56
CA GLU A 189 6.67 -19.10 -6.56
C GLU A 189 7.45 -18.78 -7.85
N ILE A 190 8.30 -19.69 -8.29
CA ILE A 190 9.09 -19.58 -9.51
C ILE A 190 8.95 -20.90 -10.29
N GLY A 191 8.59 -20.82 -11.57
CA GLY A 191 8.46 -22.00 -12.41
C GLY A 191 7.45 -23.04 -11.92
N GLY A 192 6.48 -22.62 -11.10
CA GLY A 192 5.47 -23.48 -10.48
C GLY A 192 5.93 -24.18 -9.19
N ALA A 193 7.14 -23.92 -8.71
CA ALA A 193 7.63 -24.36 -7.41
C ALA A 193 7.52 -23.23 -6.38
N GLU A 194 7.09 -23.54 -5.15
CA GLU A 194 6.98 -22.60 -4.04
C GLU A 194 8.16 -22.79 -3.09
N TYR A 195 8.75 -21.67 -2.67
CA TYR A 195 9.90 -21.61 -1.77
C TYR A 195 9.60 -20.66 -0.61
N ASP A 196 10.10 -21.01 0.56
CA ASP A 196 10.19 -20.05 1.67
C ASP A 196 11.34 -19.07 1.39
N ALA A 197 11.09 -17.77 1.59
CA ALA A 197 12.07 -16.73 1.36
C ALA A 197 12.43 -16.00 2.64
N TYR A 198 13.64 -15.46 2.71
CA TYR A 198 14.08 -14.59 3.78
C TYR A 198 14.77 -13.34 3.26
N ILE A 199 14.79 -12.28 4.04
CA ILE A 199 15.36 -11.00 3.69
C ILE A 199 16.85 -11.04 3.95
N ILE A 200 17.69 -10.78 2.91
CA ILE A 200 19.12 -10.50 3.06
C ILE A 200 19.31 -9.07 3.55
N GLY A 201 18.64 -8.12 2.92
CA GLY A 201 18.67 -6.71 3.25
C GLY A 201 17.59 -5.94 2.53
N LEU A 202 17.27 -4.76 3.04
CA LEU A 202 16.24 -3.88 2.47
C LEU A 202 16.64 -2.41 2.60
N ASP A 203 16.19 -1.61 1.65
CA ASP A 203 16.33 -0.15 1.66
C ASP A 203 14.96 0.52 1.42
N TYR A 204 14.46 1.21 2.43
CA TYR A 204 13.19 1.93 2.33
C TYR A 204 13.26 3.18 1.44
N SER A 205 14.45 3.75 1.27
CA SER A 205 14.63 4.98 0.50
C SER A 205 14.48 4.76 -1.01
N THR A 206 14.85 3.57 -1.48
CA THR A 206 14.72 3.19 -2.90
C THR A 206 13.64 2.13 -3.13
N ASP A 207 13.04 1.62 -2.06
CA ASP A 207 12.06 0.52 -2.11
C ASP A 207 12.64 -0.78 -2.69
N ILE A 208 13.92 -1.05 -2.45
CA ILE A 208 14.59 -2.25 -2.94
C ILE A 208 14.90 -3.20 -1.79
N THR A 209 14.56 -4.45 -1.98
CA THR A 209 14.88 -5.56 -1.07
C THR A 209 15.56 -6.67 -1.82
N VAL A 210 16.57 -7.27 -1.20
CA VAL A 210 17.17 -8.52 -1.65
C VAL A 210 16.66 -9.65 -0.77
N LEU A 211 16.07 -10.66 -1.41
CA LEU A 211 15.59 -11.89 -0.79
C LEU A 211 16.49 -13.07 -1.15
N LYS A 212 16.42 -14.13 -0.35
CA LYS A 212 17.07 -15.41 -0.65
C LYS A 212 16.06 -16.55 -0.49
N ILE A 213 16.11 -17.49 -1.40
CA ILE A 213 15.41 -18.78 -1.34
C ILE A 213 16.43 -19.91 -1.44
N ASP A 214 16.08 -21.08 -0.93
CA ASP A 214 16.91 -22.28 -1.08
C ASP A 214 16.56 -22.97 -2.42
N ALA A 215 17.21 -22.54 -3.48
CA ALA A 215 17.05 -23.05 -4.83
C ALA A 215 18.39 -23.10 -5.56
N GLN A 216 18.48 -23.91 -6.59
CA GLN A 216 19.66 -24.05 -7.44
C GLN A 216 19.25 -24.16 -8.90
N GLY A 217 20.06 -23.60 -9.78
CA GLY A 217 19.87 -23.70 -11.22
C GLY A 217 18.68 -22.89 -11.74
N LEU A 218 18.34 -21.78 -11.05
CA LEU A 218 17.31 -20.88 -11.52
C LEU A 218 17.75 -20.13 -12.77
N GLU A 219 16.80 -19.88 -13.68
CA GLU A 219 17.01 -18.94 -14.78
C GLU A 219 17.16 -17.53 -14.25
N THR A 220 18.23 -16.84 -14.62
CA THR A 220 18.55 -15.49 -14.11
C THR A 220 18.21 -14.42 -15.13
N ALA A 221 17.77 -13.26 -14.65
CA ALA A 221 17.54 -12.11 -15.49
C ALA A 221 18.87 -11.51 -16.02
N THR A 222 18.83 -10.99 -17.23
CA THR A 222 19.92 -10.17 -17.77
C THR A 222 19.63 -8.72 -17.45
N PHE A 223 20.51 -8.06 -16.71
CA PHE A 223 20.34 -6.68 -16.28
C PHE A 223 21.16 -5.70 -17.12
N SER A 224 20.62 -4.51 -17.32
CA SER A 224 21.31 -3.37 -17.94
C SER A 224 21.00 -2.08 -17.17
N SER A 225 21.93 -1.14 -17.11
CA SER A 225 21.74 0.15 -16.44
C SER A 225 20.58 0.97 -17.03
N GLY A 226 20.16 0.66 -18.25
CA GLY A 226 19.23 1.50 -18.98
C GLY A 226 19.88 2.77 -19.54
N GLU A 227 21.23 2.86 -19.51
CA GLU A 227 21.93 3.99 -20.12
C GLU A 227 21.58 4.12 -21.61
N GLY A 228 21.20 5.34 -22.01
CA GLY A 228 20.74 5.62 -23.36
C GLY A 228 19.24 5.41 -23.60
N ALA A 229 18.48 4.93 -22.62
CA ALA A 229 17.04 4.89 -22.69
C ALA A 229 16.43 6.29 -22.84
N ARG A 230 15.39 6.42 -23.67
CA ARG A 230 14.79 7.70 -24.02
C ARG A 230 13.26 7.60 -23.98
N ALA A 231 12.61 8.74 -23.77
CA ALA A 231 11.19 8.85 -23.97
C ALA A 231 10.80 8.44 -25.40
N GLY A 232 9.79 7.57 -25.51
CA GLY A 232 9.34 6.94 -26.75
C GLY A 232 9.90 5.56 -27.01
N ASP A 233 10.92 5.09 -26.27
CA ASP A 233 11.44 3.73 -26.40
C ASP A 233 10.39 2.73 -25.95
N SER A 234 10.23 1.65 -26.76
CA SER A 234 9.34 0.54 -26.43
C SER A 234 9.92 -0.29 -25.29
N VAL A 235 9.08 -0.61 -24.32
CA VAL A 235 9.43 -1.44 -23.16
C VAL A 235 8.35 -2.46 -22.89
N ALA A 236 8.71 -3.52 -22.17
CA ALA A 236 7.76 -4.48 -21.63
C ALA A 236 7.87 -4.52 -20.10
N VAL A 237 6.76 -4.76 -19.43
CA VAL A 237 6.72 -5.11 -18.02
C VAL A 237 6.38 -6.58 -17.90
N ILE A 238 7.24 -7.35 -17.24
CA ILE A 238 7.04 -8.78 -16.98
C ILE A 238 6.91 -9.00 -15.48
N GLY A 239 5.80 -9.57 -15.07
CA GLY A 239 5.41 -9.74 -13.68
C GLY A 239 3.91 -9.57 -13.54
N ASN A 240 3.45 -8.60 -12.72
CA ASN A 240 2.05 -8.28 -12.49
C ASN A 240 1.16 -9.54 -12.33
N PRO A 241 1.36 -10.34 -11.26
CA PRO A 241 0.85 -11.71 -11.16
C PRO A 241 -0.67 -11.77 -10.94
N VAL A 242 -1.45 -11.23 -11.87
CA VAL A 242 -2.91 -11.27 -11.83
C VAL A 242 -3.39 -12.71 -12.02
N GLY A 243 -4.16 -13.21 -11.06
CA GLY A 243 -4.66 -14.58 -11.08
C GLY A 243 -3.58 -15.65 -10.87
N GLY A 244 -2.41 -15.29 -10.33
CA GLY A 244 -1.32 -16.24 -10.07
C GLY A 244 -0.51 -16.60 -11.31
N VAL A 245 -0.53 -15.78 -12.36
CA VAL A 245 0.20 -16.00 -13.60
C VAL A 245 1.10 -14.80 -13.90
N ILE A 246 2.36 -15.05 -14.26
CA ILE A 246 3.25 -13.99 -14.74
C ILE A 246 2.76 -13.51 -16.10
N ASN A 247 2.52 -12.21 -16.19
CA ASN A 247 2.01 -11.57 -17.41
C ASN A 247 3.10 -10.72 -18.07
N ILE A 248 2.87 -10.38 -19.35
CA ILE A 248 3.59 -9.33 -20.04
C ILE A 248 2.63 -8.22 -20.42
N SER A 249 3.06 -6.98 -20.20
CA SER A 249 2.36 -5.78 -20.68
C SER A 249 3.38 -4.93 -21.45
N ASP A 250 2.96 -4.37 -22.56
CA ASP A 250 3.82 -3.51 -23.40
C ASP A 250 3.45 -2.04 -23.25
N GLY A 251 4.42 -1.18 -23.38
CA GLY A 251 4.26 0.25 -23.28
C GLY A 251 5.46 1.00 -23.86
N ILE A 252 5.50 2.30 -23.56
CA ILE A 252 6.65 3.14 -23.91
C ILE A 252 7.15 3.85 -22.65
N LEU A 253 8.43 4.17 -22.62
CA LEU A 253 8.94 5.16 -21.68
C LEU A 253 8.34 6.51 -22.03
N SER A 254 7.56 7.09 -21.14
CA SER A 254 7.03 8.45 -21.31
C SER A 254 8.02 9.51 -20.84
N ALA A 255 8.88 9.16 -19.87
CA ALA A 255 10.00 10.01 -19.44
C ALA A 255 11.11 9.16 -18.80
N VAL A 256 12.33 9.72 -18.80
CA VAL A 256 13.45 9.32 -17.96
C VAL A 256 13.70 10.47 -17.00
N ASN A 257 13.46 10.26 -15.70
CA ASN A 257 13.65 11.28 -14.69
C ASN A 257 14.91 10.97 -13.86
N PRO A 258 16.00 11.72 -14.04
CA PRO A 258 17.27 11.46 -13.35
C PRO A 258 17.25 11.82 -11.87
N ALA A 259 16.30 12.64 -11.42
CA ALA A 259 16.18 13.14 -10.05
C ALA A 259 14.70 13.14 -9.62
N PHE A 260 14.09 11.95 -9.60
CA PHE A 260 12.74 11.77 -9.07
C PHE A 260 12.79 11.78 -7.55
N ASP A 261 12.02 12.67 -6.92
CA ASP A 261 11.89 12.69 -5.46
C ASP A 261 10.93 11.57 -5.03
N TYR A 262 11.49 10.53 -4.44
CA TYR A 262 10.74 9.44 -3.85
C TYR A 262 10.96 9.41 -2.35
N ARG A 263 9.93 9.73 -1.57
CA ARG A 263 9.98 9.76 -0.11
C ARG A 263 11.12 10.64 0.44
N GLY A 264 11.37 11.81 -0.18
CA GLY A 264 12.47 12.70 0.21
C GLY A 264 13.85 12.21 -0.21
N PHE A 265 13.93 11.19 -1.07
CA PHE A 265 15.16 10.67 -1.63
C PHE A 265 15.16 10.80 -3.16
N GLU A 266 16.18 11.48 -3.73
CA GLU A 266 16.31 11.60 -5.18
C GLU A 266 16.89 10.33 -5.78
N LEU A 267 16.19 9.78 -6.78
CA LEU A 267 16.63 8.59 -7.53
C LEU A 267 16.30 8.73 -9.02
N GLU A 268 16.99 7.96 -9.86
CA GLU A 268 16.62 7.86 -11.26
C GLU A 268 15.45 6.91 -11.45
N ALA A 269 14.39 7.42 -12.10
CA ALA A 269 13.17 6.66 -12.37
C ALA A 269 12.78 6.72 -13.84
N PHE A 270 12.25 5.61 -14.33
CA PHE A 270 11.55 5.53 -15.60
C PHE A 270 10.05 5.74 -15.39
N GLN A 271 9.47 6.63 -16.17
CA GLN A 271 8.02 6.80 -16.25
C GLN A 271 7.51 6.01 -17.46
N ILE A 272 6.48 5.20 -17.25
CA ILE A 272 5.96 4.27 -18.25
C ILE A 272 4.51 4.67 -18.56
N ALA A 273 4.20 4.87 -19.84
CA ALA A 273 2.82 5.10 -20.29
C ALA A 273 2.06 3.76 -20.34
N LEU A 274 1.77 3.22 -19.17
CA LEU A 274 1.07 1.96 -18.99
C LEU A 274 0.39 1.99 -17.62
N PRO A 275 -0.96 1.96 -17.55
CA PRO A 275 -1.67 1.84 -16.29
C PRO A 275 -1.51 0.42 -15.74
N MET A 276 -1.02 0.31 -14.52
CA MET A 276 -0.87 -0.97 -13.80
C MET A 276 -1.50 -0.88 -12.42
N GLY A 277 -1.81 -2.02 -11.81
CA GLY A 277 -2.29 -2.13 -10.44
C GLY A 277 -1.16 -2.51 -9.48
N ASP A 278 -1.45 -2.48 -8.18
CA ASP A 278 -0.48 -2.73 -7.10
C ASP A 278 0.29 -4.05 -7.23
N LEU A 279 -0.33 -5.07 -7.82
CA LEU A 279 0.31 -6.37 -8.08
C LEU A 279 1.51 -6.28 -9.03
N ALA A 280 1.65 -5.18 -9.79
CA ALA A 280 2.78 -4.96 -10.66
C ALA A 280 4.06 -4.57 -9.93
N SER A 281 4.00 -4.21 -8.66
CA SER A 281 5.19 -3.89 -7.86
C SER A 281 6.18 -5.05 -7.84
N GLY A 282 7.47 -4.73 -8.02
CA GLY A 282 8.54 -5.71 -8.13
C GLY A 282 8.71 -6.34 -9.52
N SER A 283 7.82 -6.05 -10.48
CA SER A 283 7.92 -6.54 -11.86
C SER A 283 9.15 -5.98 -12.58
N ALA A 284 9.65 -6.74 -13.54
CA ALA A 284 10.77 -6.36 -14.37
C ALA A 284 10.33 -5.40 -15.49
N LEU A 285 10.93 -4.21 -15.55
CA LEU A 285 10.87 -3.35 -16.73
C LEU A 285 11.98 -3.76 -17.70
N VAL A 286 11.60 -4.19 -18.89
CA VAL A 286 12.48 -4.83 -19.87
C VAL A 286 12.55 -4.01 -21.15
N ASN A 287 13.75 -3.80 -21.67
CA ASN A 287 14.00 -3.13 -22.94
C ASN A 287 13.79 -4.05 -24.15
N GLY A 288 13.89 -3.51 -25.36
CA GLY A 288 13.76 -4.26 -26.62
C GLY A 288 14.80 -5.36 -26.83
N ALA A 289 15.88 -5.39 -26.06
CA ALA A 289 16.89 -6.46 -26.10
C ALA A 289 16.63 -7.60 -25.09
N GLY A 290 15.52 -7.56 -24.34
CA GLY A 290 15.21 -8.54 -23.30
C GLY A 290 16.00 -8.34 -22.02
N GLN A 291 16.50 -7.15 -21.75
CA GLN A 291 17.28 -6.82 -20.55
C GLN A 291 16.43 -6.04 -19.56
N VAL A 292 16.52 -6.38 -18.29
CA VAL A 292 15.88 -5.65 -17.18
C VAL A 292 16.63 -4.33 -17.00
N ILE A 293 15.93 -3.23 -17.20
CA ILE A 293 16.44 -1.85 -17.05
C ILE A 293 15.89 -1.14 -15.82
N GLY A 294 14.84 -1.69 -15.19
CA GLY A 294 14.22 -1.11 -14.01
C GLY A 294 13.36 -2.11 -13.25
N ILE A 295 12.99 -1.72 -12.03
CA ILE A 295 12.11 -2.45 -11.13
C ILE A 295 10.85 -1.62 -10.95
N VAL A 296 9.68 -2.16 -11.35
CA VAL A 296 8.40 -1.46 -11.24
C VAL A 296 8.05 -1.20 -9.78
N ASN A 297 7.70 0.04 -9.49
CA ASN A 297 7.31 0.50 -8.17
C ASN A 297 5.97 1.26 -8.26
N MET A 298 4.90 0.62 -7.81
CA MET A 298 3.56 1.22 -7.86
C MET A 298 3.33 2.23 -6.73
N ASP A 299 4.11 2.17 -5.64
CA ASP A 299 4.06 3.16 -4.57
C ASP A 299 4.54 4.54 -5.04
N MET A 300 5.50 4.60 -5.98
CA MET A 300 5.89 5.86 -6.64
C MET A 300 4.73 6.49 -7.41
N ALA A 301 3.88 5.69 -8.05
CA ALA A 301 2.69 6.18 -8.75
C ALA A 301 1.63 6.67 -7.76
N ALA A 302 1.48 6.00 -6.63
CA ALA A 302 0.52 6.37 -5.59
C ALA A 302 0.82 7.73 -4.93
N GLN A 303 2.08 8.18 -4.92
CA GLN A 303 2.46 9.51 -4.42
C GLN A 303 1.95 10.66 -5.31
N LEU A 304 1.61 10.37 -6.56
CA LEU A 304 1.14 11.36 -7.53
C LEU A 304 -0.39 11.23 -7.68
N GLU A 305 -1.14 11.74 -6.73
CA GLU A 305 -2.60 11.58 -6.57
C GLU A 305 -3.44 11.90 -7.81
N GLU A 306 -2.92 12.66 -8.78
CA GLU A 306 -3.69 13.17 -9.93
C GLU A 306 -3.32 12.51 -11.27
N VAL A 307 -2.39 11.57 -11.33
CA VAL A 307 -1.87 11.08 -12.61
C VAL A 307 -2.29 9.62 -12.86
N GLY A 308 -3.49 9.45 -13.40
CA GLY A 308 -3.94 8.15 -13.89
C GLY A 308 -3.22 7.73 -15.20
N GLY A 309 -2.98 6.42 -15.36
CA GLY A 309 -2.47 5.86 -16.62
C GLY A 309 -0.95 5.85 -16.77
N ILE A 310 -0.21 6.18 -15.72
CA ILE A 310 1.26 6.18 -15.68
C ILE A 310 1.72 5.26 -14.57
N SER A 311 2.83 4.57 -14.81
CA SER A 311 3.53 3.77 -13.81
C SER A 311 4.99 4.17 -13.77
N PHE A 312 5.69 3.79 -12.69
CA PHE A 312 7.09 4.11 -12.49
C PHE A 312 7.92 2.85 -12.24
N ALA A 313 9.20 2.95 -12.57
CA ALA A 313 10.19 1.95 -12.21
C ALA A 313 11.47 2.64 -11.74
N VAL A 314 12.05 2.14 -10.66
CA VAL A 314 13.41 2.52 -10.23
C VAL A 314 14.40 2.00 -11.26
N SER A 315 15.29 2.87 -11.77
CA SER A 315 16.27 2.45 -12.79
C SER A 315 17.27 1.45 -12.20
N MET A 316 17.75 0.52 -13.03
CA MET A 316 18.80 -0.41 -12.62
C MET A 316 20.13 0.31 -12.38
N HIS A 317 20.31 1.52 -12.90
CA HIS A 317 21.46 2.37 -12.57
C HIS A 317 21.48 2.72 -11.07
N THR A 318 20.35 3.15 -10.52
CA THR A 318 20.18 3.39 -9.08
C THR A 318 20.21 2.08 -8.30
N ALA A 319 19.45 1.09 -8.75
CA ALA A 319 19.22 -0.17 -8.04
C ALA A 319 20.51 -0.97 -7.81
N LYS A 320 21.45 -0.97 -8.77
CA LYS A 320 22.67 -1.77 -8.69
C LYS A 320 23.48 -1.50 -7.43
N ASN A 321 23.77 -0.24 -7.14
CA ASN A 321 24.60 0.12 -5.98
C ASN A 321 23.91 -0.27 -4.67
N VAL A 322 22.59 -0.08 -4.60
CA VAL A 322 21.79 -0.47 -3.44
C VAL A 322 21.82 -1.99 -3.26
N ILE A 323 21.57 -2.76 -4.33
CA ILE A 323 21.57 -4.23 -4.29
C ILE A 323 22.94 -4.76 -3.85
N ASP A 324 24.03 -4.24 -4.40
CA ASP A 324 25.38 -4.67 -4.05
C ASP A 324 25.71 -4.40 -2.56
N GLU A 325 25.26 -3.28 -2.00
CA GLU A 325 25.41 -2.99 -0.59
C GLU A 325 24.51 -3.88 0.28
N LEU A 326 23.27 -4.12 -0.13
CA LEU A 326 22.37 -5.03 0.57
C LEU A 326 22.90 -6.45 0.60
N LEU A 327 23.46 -6.96 -0.51
CA LEU A 327 24.08 -8.28 -0.55
C LEU A 327 25.27 -8.39 0.40
N LYS A 328 26.11 -7.36 0.43
CA LYS A 328 27.34 -7.34 1.20
C LYS A 328 27.11 -7.10 2.68
N ASN A 329 26.27 -6.13 3.01
CA ASN A 329 26.14 -5.58 4.35
C ASN A 329 24.78 -5.87 4.99
N GLY A 330 23.74 -6.18 4.19
CA GLY A 330 22.34 -6.24 4.63
C GLY A 330 21.66 -4.88 4.74
N PHE A 331 22.38 -3.79 4.54
CA PHE A 331 21.90 -2.40 4.61
C PHE A 331 22.69 -1.51 3.66
N VAL A 332 22.19 -0.31 3.38
CA VAL A 332 22.87 0.74 2.60
C VAL A 332 23.53 1.70 3.57
N ALA A 333 24.84 1.93 3.43
CA ALA A 333 25.60 2.84 4.29
C ALA A 333 25.10 4.29 4.14
N GLY A 334 25.22 5.09 5.22
CA GLY A 334 24.80 6.49 5.24
C GLY A 334 23.30 6.72 5.37
N ARG A 335 22.47 5.68 5.37
CA ARG A 335 21.02 5.83 5.58
C ARG A 335 20.69 6.11 7.04
N PRO A 336 19.84 7.11 7.35
CA PRO A 336 19.33 7.29 8.69
C PRO A 336 18.37 6.13 9.04
N SER A 337 18.48 5.62 10.26
CA SER A 337 17.63 4.53 10.73
C SER A 337 17.12 4.78 12.14
N SER A 338 15.84 4.48 12.35
CA SER A 338 15.20 4.51 13.66
C SER A 338 15.35 3.18 14.43
N GLY A 339 15.63 2.09 13.75
CA GLY A 339 15.56 0.74 14.30
C GLY A 339 14.13 0.20 14.42
N LEU A 340 13.17 0.82 13.76
CA LEU A 340 11.77 0.40 13.73
C LEU A 340 11.48 -0.40 12.47
N THR A 341 10.69 -1.46 12.63
CA THR A 341 9.95 -2.09 11.53
C THR A 341 8.48 -1.75 11.72
N VAL A 342 7.84 -1.27 10.66
CA VAL A 342 6.47 -0.80 10.69
C VAL A 342 5.63 -1.47 9.61
N SER A 343 4.33 -1.52 9.81
CA SER A 343 3.36 -2.00 8.83
C SER A 343 2.04 -1.24 8.96
N GLU A 344 1.15 -1.44 8.02
CA GLU A 344 -0.15 -0.78 7.99
C GLU A 344 -1.26 -1.74 8.42
N LEU A 345 -2.15 -1.25 9.27
CA LEU A 345 -3.38 -1.97 9.61
C LEU A 345 -4.36 -1.87 8.44
N PRO A 346 -5.06 -2.97 8.09
CA PRO A 346 -6.18 -2.89 7.18
C PRO A 346 -7.20 -1.84 7.66
N ALA A 347 -7.69 -1.00 6.75
CA ALA A 347 -8.62 0.09 7.10
C ALA A 347 -9.87 -0.40 7.84
N ALA A 348 -10.40 -1.58 7.46
CA ALA A 348 -11.53 -2.20 8.14
C ALA A 348 -11.20 -2.60 9.59
N TYR A 349 -9.96 -3.04 9.85
CA TYR A 349 -9.49 -3.40 11.19
C TYR A 349 -9.35 -2.15 12.06
N ALA A 350 -8.68 -1.10 11.54
CA ALA A 350 -8.53 0.17 12.26
C ALA A 350 -9.89 0.79 12.60
N ALA A 351 -10.84 0.78 11.65
CA ALA A 351 -12.21 1.27 11.87
C ALA A 351 -12.99 0.44 12.90
N TYR A 352 -12.89 -0.88 12.88
CA TYR A 352 -13.58 -1.77 13.81
C TYR A 352 -13.15 -1.56 15.26
N TYR A 353 -11.86 -1.31 15.49
CA TYR A 353 -11.30 -1.07 16.82
C TYR A 353 -11.24 0.40 17.22
N GLU A 354 -11.74 1.30 16.35
CA GLU A 354 -11.72 2.75 16.56
C GLU A 354 -10.30 3.30 16.81
N TYR A 355 -9.30 2.75 16.10
CA TYR A 355 -7.93 3.21 16.20
C TYR A 355 -7.76 4.57 15.52
N PRO A 356 -6.99 5.51 16.12
CA PRO A 356 -6.78 6.84 15.57
C PRO A 356 -5.81 6.89 14.39
N GLY A 357 -5.18 5.77 14.02
CA GLY A 357 -4.21 5.64 12.94
C GLY A 357 -4.11 4.22 12.40
N LYS A 358 -3.36 4.04 11.33
CA LYS A 358 -3.18 2.74 10.66
C LYS A 358 -1.75 2.24 10.72
N LEU A 359 -0.76 3.12 10.84
CA LEU A 359 0.64 2.75 10.89
C LEU A 359 1.02 2.24 12.27
N TYR A 360 1.60 1.06 12.38
CA TYR A 360 1.98 0.47 13.67
C TYR A 360 3.36 -0.17 13.63
N ILE A 361 4.00 -0.24 14.80
CA ILE A 361 5.30 -0.86 14.99
C ILE A 361 5.15 -2.38 15.08
N THR A 362 5.75 -3.10 14.13
CA THR A 362 5.78 -4.58 14.12
C THR A 362 6.98 -5.14 14.86
N ALA A 363 8.11 -4.43 14.83
CA ALA A 363 9.30 -4.79 15.60
C ALA A 363 10.11 -3.55 15.96
N VAL A 364 10.83 -3.63 17.07
CA VAL A 364 11.86 -2.67 17.48
C VAL A 364 13.15 -3.45 17.62
N LYS A 365 14.18 -2.99 16.93
CA LYS A 365 15.48 -3.66 16.95
C LYS A 365 16.15 -3.47 18.31
N GLU A 366 16.73 -4.56 18.83
CA GLU A 366 17.48 -4.54 20.08
C GLU A 366 18.68 -3.57 19.99
N ASN A 367 18.97 -2.89 21.08
CA ASN A 367 20.01 -1.87 21.17
C ASN A 367 19.84 -0.67 20.23
N SER A 368 18.65 -0.48 19.66
CA SER A 368 18.35 0.68 18.82
C SER A 368 17.97 1.92 19.64
N PRO A 369 18.13 3.13 19.07
CA PRO A 369 17.64 4.36 19.71
C PRO A 369 16.15 4.33 20.00
N ALA A 370 15.35 3.70 19.14
CA ALA A 370 13.91 3.54 19.34
C ALA A 370 13.58 2.67 20.56
N GLU A 371 14.33 1.56 20.76
CA GLU A 371 14.19 0.73 21.96
C GLU A 371 14.56 1.50 23.23
N ALA A 372 15.70 2.19 23.21
CA ALA A 372 16.18 3.00 24.32
C ALA A 372 15.18 4.11 24.70
N ALA A 373 14.44 4.65 23.72
CA ALA A 373 13.37 5.63 23.93
C ALA A 373 12.07 5.00 24.45
N GLY A 374 11.97 3.67 24.53
CA GLY A 374 10.82 2.97 25.05
C GLY A 374 9.68 2.73 24.05
N LEU A 375 9.96 2.83 22.75
CA LEU A 375 9.05 2.37 21.71
C LEU A 375 8.89 0.85 21.76
N ARG A 376 7.70 0.37 21.39
CA ARG A 376 7.36 -1.05 21.51
C ARG A 376 6.55 -1.52 20.32
N ARG A 377 6.63 -2.80 20.07
CA ARG A 377 5.72 -3.48 19.16
C ARG A 377 4.26 -3.22 19.56
N GLY A 378 3.41 -2.89 18.60
CA GLY A 378 1.99 -2.58 18.79
C GLY A 378 1.68 -1.10 18.99
N ASP A 379 2.68 -0.23 19.14
CA ASP A 379 2.44 1.22 19.13
C ASP A 379 1.92 1.65 17.77
N LEU A 380 0.84 2.43 17.75
CA LEU A 380 0.39 3.11 16.54
C LEU A 380 1.15 4.43 16.41
N ILE A 381 1.70 4.71 15.23
CA ILE A 381 2.36 5.98 14.95
C ILE A 381 1.36 6.91 14.30
N LEU A 382 1.11 8.06 14.91
CA LEU A 382 0.15 9.06 14.43
C LEU A 382 0.85 10.20 13.69
N LYS A 383 2.01 10.62 14.21
CA LYS A 383 2.81 11.69 13.60
C LYS A 383 4.31 11.40 13.73
N ALA A 384 5.06 11.95 12.78
CA ALA A 384 6.52 12.00 12.80
C ALA A 384 6.97 13.44 12.53
N ASN A 385 7.77 14.03 13.44
CA ASN A 385 8.21 15.44 13.40
C ASN A 385 7.03 16.41 13.18
N GLY A 386 5.89 16.13 13.83
CA GLY A 386 4.66 16.96 13.75
C GLY A 386 3.82 16.74 12.48
N ARG A 387 4.30 15.97 11.48
CA ARG A 387 3.51 15.61 10.28
C ARG A 387 2.72 14.34 10.55
N ALA A 388 1.44 14.34 10.17
CA ALA A 388 0.62 13.12 10.23
C ALA A 388 1.21 12.05 9.29
N VAL A 389 1.22 10.79 9.76
CA VAL A 389 1.68 9.64 8.99
C VAL A 389 0.63 8.54 9.07
N GLU A 390 0.18 8.06 7.92
CA GLU A 390 -0.79 6.98 7.81
C GLU A 390 -0.22 5.73 7.15
N THR A 391 0.85 5.91 6.37
CA THR A 391 1.49 4.86 5.59
C THR A 391 2.96 4.70 5.99
N VAL A 392 3.53 3.55 5.63
CA VAL A 392 4.99 3.32 5.73
C VAL A 392 5.73 4.40 4.93
N SER A 393 5.21 4.75 3.76
CA SER A 393 5.76 5.79 2.88
C SER A 393 5.87 7.14 3.57
N ASP A 394 4.81 7.58 4.27
CA ASP A 394 4.80 8.87 4.99
C ASP A 394 5.90 8.94 6.07
N LEU A 395 6.04 7.85 6.83
CA LEU A 395 7.07 7.78 7.87
C LEU A 395 8.48 7.88 7.29
N TYR A 396 8.75 7.10 6.22
CA TYR A 396 10.08 7.12 5.62
C TYR A 396 10.36 8.41 4.85
N ALA A 397 9.34 9.12 4.33
CA ALA A 397 9.52 10.47 3.79
C ALA A 397 10.02 11.46 4.86
N VAL A 398 9.59 11.30 6.12
CA VAL A 398 10.11 12.12 7.22
C VAL A 398 11.53 11.68 7.60
N ILE A 399 11.79 10.37 7.72
CA ILE A 399 13.10 9.83 8.12
C ILE A 399 14.18 10.17 7.06
N ASN A 400 13.87 10.02 5.77
CA ASN A 400 14.80 10.33 4.68
C ASN A 400 15.16 11.83 4.60
N GLY A 401 14.28 12.71 5.08
CA GLY A 401 14.56 14.13 5.22
C GLY A 401 15.49 14.48 6.40
N CYS A 402 15.91 13.49 7.19
CA CYS A 402 16.81 13.63 8.32
C CYS A 402 18.18 13.02 8.02
N SER A 403 19.16 13.32 8.85
CA SER A 403 20.48 12.70 8.85
C SER A 403 20.66 11.83 10.10
N ALA A 404 21.63 10.93 10.09
CA ALA A 404 22.03 10.25 11.32
C ALA A 404 22.54 11.28 12.35
N GLY A 405 22.02 11.20 13.58
CA GLY A 405 22.23 12.19 14.65
C GLY A 405 21.11 13.21 14.79
N ASP A 406 20.19 13.32 13.82
CA ASP A 406 19.03 14.19 13.94
C ASP A 406 17.98 13.57 14.87
N LEU A 407 17.23 14.45 15.55
CA LEU A 407 16.14 14.04 16.45
C LEU A 407 14.87 13.70 15.65
N LEU A 408 14.36 12.50 15.83
CA LEU A 408 13.04 12.09 15.35
C LEU A 408 12.05 12.11 16.52
N THR A 409 10.95 12.83 16.38
CA THR A 409 9.85 12.87 17.35
C THR A 409 8.64 12.16 16.77
N LEU A 410 8.19 11.09 17.45
CA LEU A 410 6.99 10.34 17.08
C LEU A 410 5.87 10.61 18.09
N GLU A 411 4.67 10.95 17.61
CA GLU A 411 3.44 10.85 18.39
C GLU A 411 2.90 9.43 18.24
N VAL A 412 2.91 8.68 19.33
CA VAL A 412 2.44 7.29 19.35
C VAL A 412 1.19 7.14 20.21
N TYR A 413 0.33 6.20 19.81
CA TYR A 413 -0.86 5.82 20.56
C TYR A 413 -0.68 4.40 21.11
N ARG A 414 -0.73 4.30 22.44
CA ARG A 414 -0.56 3.07 23.22
C ARG A 414 -1.52 3.13 24.41
N ASP A 415 -2.15 2.02 24.76
CA ASP A 415 -3.03 1.89 25.93
C ASP A 415 -4.16 2.97 26.00
N ARG A 416 -4.65 3.39 24.82
CA ARG A 416 -5.66 4.45 24.64
C ARG A 416 -5.18 5.87 25.00
N GLU A 417 -3.91 6.08 25.08
CA GLU A 417 -3.31 7.39 25.32
C GLU A 417 -2.29 7.71 24.22
N SER A 418 -2.15 8.97 23.88
CA SER A 418 -1.10 9.44 22.98
C SER A 418 0.06 9.98 23.79
N ALA A 419 1.28 9.69 23.32
CA ALA A 419 2.52 10.18 23.92
C ALA A 419 3.49 10.61 22.81
N GLU A 420 4.26 11.67 23.07
CA GLU A 420 5.39 12.05 22.21
C GLU A 420 6.66 11.38 22.73
N ILE A 421 7.37 10.72 21.83
CA ILE A 421 8.64 10.03 22.11
C ILE A 421 9.66 10.55 21.10
N SER A 422 10.79 11.08 21.61
CA SER A 422 11.87 11.62 20.78
C SER A 422 13.15 10.83 21.00
N PHE A 423 13.89 10.56 19.93
CA PHE A 423 15.18 9.88 19.95
C PHE A 423 16.03 10.32 18.75
N GLU A 424 17.35 10.15 18.85
CA GLU A 424 18.27 10.45 17.76
C GLU A 424 18.29 9.29 16.75
N LEU A 425 18.20 9.61 15.45
CA LEU A 425 18.40 8.64 14.39
C LEU A 425 19.85 8.19 14.37
N THR A 426 20.06 6.92 14.12
CA THR A 426 21.42 6.38 13.94
C THR A 426 21.68 6.03 12.48
N GLU A 427 22.91 5.78 12.12
CA GLU A 427 23.24 5.19 10.82
C GLU A 427 22.81 3.72 10.77
N ALA A 428 22.22 3.28 9.65
CA ALA A 428 21.77 1.89 9.47
C ALA A 428 22.88 0.86 9.76
N SER A 429 24.13 1.21 9.44
CA SER A 429 25.32 0.42 9.72
C SER A 429 25.50 0.05 11.21
N ARG A 430 25.11 0.93 12.11
CA ARG A 430 25.25 0.72 13.56
C ARG A 430 24.19 -0.21 14.17
N LEU A 431 23.16 -0.48 13.39
CA LEU A 431 22.08 -1.39 13.81
C LEU A 431 22.27 -2.81 13.29
N SER A 432 23.31 -3.10 12.53
CA SER A 432 23.53 -4.42 11.91
C SER A 432 24.22 -5.45 12.84
N ASP A 433 24.72 -5.03 13.99
CA ASP A 433 25.43 -5.89 14.98
C ASP A 433 24.47 -6.62 15.93
#